data_53ad88be68c67c863559eb885136bcdc
#
_entry.id   53ad88be68c67c863559eb885136bcdc
#
_cell.length_a   1.000
_cell.length_b   1.000
_cell.length_c   1.000
_cell.angle_alpha   90.00
_cell.angle_beta   90.00
_cell.angle_gamma   90.00
#
_symmetry.space_group_name_H-M   'P 1'
#
loop_
_entity.id
_entity.type
_entity.pdbx_description
1 polymer ?
#
loop_
_entity_poly.entity_id
_entity_poly.type
_entity_poly.pdbx_seq_one_letter_code
_entity_poly.pdbx_strand_id
1 'polypeptide(L)'
;MKGLTISQVAKEANVNIETIRYYERRGLISEPPRTESGYRKFPQEVVKDIKFIKRTQDLGFTLEEIKSLLFASNDEEFRSEEIHDFATRKIKEIEKKIHEFHQMKTLLEDLSEKCPGSGIRKSDCPILKNFEGVNEKWLNG
;
A
#
# COMPACT_ATOMS: atom_id res chain seq x y z
N MET A 1 5.04 -15.22 31.26
CA MET A 1 5.15 -14.85 29.84
C MET A 1 5.28 -13.35 29.69
N LYS A 2 6.30 -12.93 29.00
CA LYS A 2 6.61 -11.51 28.87
C LYS A 2 5.88 -10.92 27.67
N GLY A 3 4.76 -10.27 27.92
CA GLY A 3 4.09 -9.50 26.88
C GLY A 3 4.73 -8.15 26.71
N LEU A 4 4.46 -7.53 25.57
CA LEU A 4 4.95 -6.19 25.22
C LEU A 4 3.82 -5.18 25.31
N THR A 5 4.14 -3.97 25.77
CA THR A 5 3.19 -2.86 25.69
C THR A 5 3.12 -2.39 24.24
N ILE A 6 2.06 -1.67 23.89
CA ILE A 6 1.92 -1.13 22.55
C ILE A 6 3.11 -0.23 22.16
N SER A 7 3.62 0.53 23.11
CA SER A 7 4.81 1.38 22.89
C SER A 7 6.05 0.56 22.57
N GLN A 8 6.22 -0.55 23.26
CA GLN A 8 7.35 -1.44 23.01
C GLN A 8 7.25 -2.10 21.63
N VAL A 9 6.04 -2.54 21.28
CA VAL A 9 5.79 -3.12 19.95
C VAL A 9 6.08 -2.09 18.85
N ALA A 10 5.60 -0.87 19.01
CA ALA A 10 5.82 0.20 18.07
C ALA A 10 7.30 0.47 17.85
N LYS A 11 8.06 0.51 18.94
CA LYS A 11 9.50 0.74 18.88
C LYS A 11 10.23 -0.40 18.18
N GLU A 12 9.91 -1.64 18.54
CA GLU A 12 10.58 -2.81 17.96
C GLU A 12 10.22 -3.01 16.49
N ALA A 13 8.98 -2.71 16.11
CA ALA A 13 8.53 -2.86 14.72
C ALA A 13 8.83 -1.62 13.87
N ASN A 14 9.34 -0.56 14.49
CA ASN A 14 9.65 0.72 13.84
C ASN A 14 8.43 1.33 13.15
N VAL A 15 7.32 1.35 13.85
CA VAL A 15 6.07 2.00 13.40
C VAL A 15 5.54 2.85 14.55
N ASN A 16 4.57 3.71 14.28
CA ASN A 16 3.94 4.46 15.35
C ASN A 16 2.74 3.69 15.93
N ILE A 17 2.27 4.11 17.09
CA ILE A 17 1.17 3.46 17.78
C ILE A 17 -0.11 3.48 16.96
N GLU A 18 -0.35 4.57 16.24
CA GLU A 18 -1.54 4.69 15.40
C GLU A 18 -1.57 3.65 14.29
N THR A 19 -0.41 3.28 13.75
CA THR A 19 -0.29 2.22 12.75
C THR A 19 -0.76 0.88 13.32
N ILE A 20 -0.34 0.59 14.56
CA ILE A 20 -0.73 -0.66 15.24
C ILE A 20 -2.24 -0.69 15.46
N ARG A 21 -2.81 0.42 15.92
CA ARG A 21 -4.26 0.54 16.13
C ARG A 21 -5.03 0.42 14.84
N TYR A 22 -4.49 0.96 13.76
CA TYR A 22 -5.09 0.84 12.44
C TYR A 22 -5.13 -0.63 11.99
N TYR A 23 -4.02 -1.36 12.18
CA TYR A 23 -3.97 -2.77 11.83
C TYR A 23 -4.94 -3.62 12.67
N GLU A 24 -5.11 -3.27 13.94
CA GLU A 24 -6.11 -3.92 14.80
C GLU A 24 -7.52 -3.69 14.24
N ARG A 25 -7.84 -2.44 13.91
CA ARG A 25 -9.16 -2.09 13.36
C ARG A 25 -9.45 -2.79 12.05
N ARG A 26 -8.43 -3.02 11.24
CA ARG A 26 -8.58 -3.70 9.96
C ARG A 26 -8.51 -5.23 10.07
N GLY A 27 -8.35 -5.74 11.28
CA GLY A 27 -8.36 -7.18 11.52
C GLY A 27 -7.08 -7.91 11.12
N LEU A 28 -5.98 -7.17 10.93
CA LEU A 28 -4.69 -7.76 10.58
C LEU A 28 -3.96 -8.33 11.78
N ILE A 29 -4.14 -7.72 12.93
CA ILE A 29 -3.61 -8.22 14.19
C ILE A 29 -4.74 -8.25 15.20
N SER A 30 -4.69 -9.21 16.12
CA SER A 30 -5.69 -9.37 17.15
C SER A 30 -5.45 -8.41 18.30
N GLU A 31 -6.54 -7.89 18.87
CA GLU A 31 -6.44 -7.11 20.08
C GLU A 31 -6.01 -8.05 21.21
N PRO A 32 -4.91 -7.73 21.92
CA PRO A 32 -4.42 -8.61 22.97
C PRO A 32 -5.31 -8.55 24.20
N PRO A 33 -5.35 -9.62 25.00
CA PRO A 33 -6.09 -9.58 26.25
C PRO A 33 -5.45 -8.59 27.22
N ARG A 34 -6.26 -7.96 28.04
CA ARG A 34 -5.79 -7.05 29.08
C ARG A 34 -5.25 -7.86 30.25
N THR A 35 -4.21 -7.34 30.91
CA THR A 35 -3.70 -7.92 32.15
C THR A 35 -4.66 -7.57 33.29
N GLU A 36 -4.44 -8.16 34.46
CA GLU A 36 -5.23 -7.84 35.66
C GLU A 36 -5.21 -6.36 36.01
N SER A 37 -4.13 -5.67 35.70
CA SER A 37 -4.01 -4.24 35.91
C SER A 37 -4.63 -3.38 34.79
N GLY A 38 -5.28 -4.01 33.82
CA GLY A 38 -5.97 -3.31 32.75
C GLY A 38 -5.11 -2.93 31.55
N TYR A 39 -3.83 -3.28 31.55
CA TYR A 39 -2.94 -3.00 30.43
C TYR A 39 -3.00 -4.11 29.38
N ARG A 40 -2.92 -3.71 28.13
CA ARG A 40 -2.86 -4.68 27.03
C ARG A 40 -1.41 -5.12 26.83
N LYS A 41 -1.20 -6.42 26.71
CA LYS A 41 0.12 -7.01 26.49
C LYS A 41 0.10 -7.83 25.21
N PHE A 42 0.90 -7.41 24.25
CA PHE A 42 1.02 -8.09 22.97
C PHE A 42 2.04 -9.23 23.06
N PRO A 43 1.74 -10.38 22.40
CA PRO A 43 2.76 -11.42 22.29
C PRO A 43 3.90 -10.95 21.39
N GLN A 44 5.08 -11.54 21.60
CA GLN A 44 6.28 -11.17 20.83
C GLN A 44 6.08 -11.35 19.31
N GLU A 45 5.28 -12.32 18.91
CA GLU A 45 5.00 -12.63 17.51
C GLU A 45 4.36 -11.46 16.77
N VAL A 46 3.69 -10.57 17.49
CA VAL A 46 3.03 -9.40 16.88
C VAL A 46 4.05 -8.48 16.21
N VAL A 47 5.23 -8.35 16.78
CA VAL A 47 6.30 -7.54 16.17
C VAL A 47 6.64 -8.08 14.79
N LYS A 48 6.78 -9.39 14.68
CA LYS A 48 7.06 -10.07 13.40
C LYS A 48 5.92 -9.85 12.41
N ASP A 49 4.69 -9.98 12.87
CA ASP A 49 3.51 -9.80 12.03
C ASP A 49 3.41 -8.36 11.51
N ILE A 50 3.70 -7.37 12.35
CA ILE A 50 3.66 -5.96 11.95
C ILE A 50 4.73 -5.67 10.91
N LYS A 51 5.92 -6.21 11.09
CA LYS A 51 7.00 -6.07 10.11
C LYS A 51 6.61 -6.69 8.77
N PHE A 52 5.97 -7.86 8.81
CA PHE A 52 5.46 -8.54 7.62
C PHE A 52 4.43 -7.65 6.89
N ILE A 53 3.47 -7.13 7.64
CA ILE A 53 2.42 -6.26 7.08
C ILE A 53 3.05 -5.02 6.43
N LYS A 54 3.95 -4.38 7.12
CA LYS A 54 4.60 -3.16 6.62
C LYS A 54 5.38 -3.45 5.33
N ARG A 55 6.12 -4.54 5.32
CA ARG A 55 6.93 -4.93 4.16
C ARG A 55 6.04 -5.21 2.94
N THR A 56 4.97 -5.96 3.13
CA THR A 56 4.06 -6.30 2.02
C THR A 56 3.27 -5.09 1.53
N GLN A 57 2.91 -4.16 2.43
CA GLN A 57 2.32 -2.89 2.00
C GLN A 57 3.27 -2.11 1.10
N ASP A 58 4.54 -2.05 1.47
CA ASP A 58 5.55 -1.34 0.68
C ASP A 58 5.72 -1.97 -0.71
N LEU A 59 5.41 -3.26 -0.84
CA LEU A 59 5.47 -3.96 -2.13
C LEU A 59 4.17 -3.83 -2.94
N GLY A 60 3.20 -3.08 -2.44
CA GLY A 60 1.98 -2.79 -3.18
C GLY A 60 0.82 -3.74 -2.96
N PHE A 61 0.91 -4.62 -1.96
CA PHE A 61 -0.22 -5.48 -1.60
C PHE A 61 -1.28 -4.69 -0.83
N THR A 62 -2.55 -5.00 -1.10
CA THR A 62 -3.65 -4.41 -0.36
C THR A 62 -3.75 -5.07 1.02
N LEU A 63 -4.44 -4.41 1.96
CA LEU A 63 -4.60 -4.97 3.30
C LEU A 63 -5.32 -6.31 3.28
N GLU A 64 -6.28 -6.51 2.39
CA GLU A 64 -6.97 -7.80 2.26
C GLU A 64 -6.04 -8.89 1.74
N GLU A 65 -5.22 -8.55 0.75
CA GLU A 65 -4.21 -9.47 0.23
C GLU A 65 -3.18 -9.82 1.31
N ILE A 66 -2.77 -8.82 2.10
CA ILE A 66 -1.83 -9.02 3.19
C ILE A 66 -2.42 -9.95 4.24
N LYS A 67 -3.69 -9.78 4.55
CA LYS A 67 -4.37 -10.65 5.51
C LYS A 67 -4.31 -12.10 5.06
N SER A 68 -4.57 -12.36 3.78
CA SER A 68 -4.47 -13.70 3.20
C SER A 68 -3.04 -14.24 3.23
N LEU A 69 -2.07 -13.40 2.90
CA LEU A 69 -0.66 -13.77 2.94
C LEU A 69 -0.19 -14.08 4.36
N LEU A 70 -0.62 -13.27 5.31
CA LEU A 70 -0.27 -13.46 6.72
C LEU A 70 -0.84 -14.77 7.25
N PHE A 71 -2.08 -15.05 6.91
CA PHE A 71 -2.71 -16.34 7.24
C PHE A 71 -1.91 -17.49 6.62
N ALA A 72 -1.57 -17.38 5.34
CA ALA A 72 -0.80 -18.39 4.63
C ALA A 72 0.59 -18.60 5.25
N SER A 73 1.25 -17.53 5.66
CA SER A 73 2.60 -17.63 6.25
C SER A 73 2.59 -18.35 7.60
N ASN A 74 1.45 -18.35 8.27
CA ASN A 74 1.32 -18.98 9.59
C ASN A 74 0.68 -20.38 9.51
N ASP A 75 0.29 -20.82 8.31
CA ASP A 75 -0.32 -22.13 8.08
C ASP A 75 0.71 -23.04 7.41
N GLU A 76 1.19 -24.04 8.14
CA GLU A 76 2.21 -24.96 7.65
C GLU A 76 1.73 -25.81 6.46
N GLU A 77 0.43 -25.97 6.29
CA GLU A 77 -0.13 -26.72 5.17
C GLU A 77 -0.17 -25.92 3.88
N PHE A 78 0.03 -24.60 3.97
CA PHE A 78 0.02 -23.73 2.79
C PHE A 78 1.25 -23.98 1.95
N ARG A 79 1.03 -24.17 0.66
CA ARG A 79 2.12 -24.51 -0.25
C ARG A 79 2.81 -23.27 -0.79
N SER A 80 4.12 -23.39 -1.02
CA SER A 80 4.90 -22.29 -1.58
C SER A 80 4.42 -21.88 -2.97
N GLU A 81 3.85 -22.80 -3.75
CA GLU A 81 3.30 -22.46 -5.06
C GLU A 81 2.10 -21.52 -4.97
N GLU A 82 1.31 -21.62 -3.90
CA GLU A 82 0.20 -20.69 -3.67
C GLU A 82 0.69 -19.30 -3.32
N ILE A 83 1.75 -19.22 -2.53
CA ILE A 83 2.42 -17.95 -2.20
C ILE A 83 3.04 -17.34 -3.46
N HIS A 84 3.64 -18.20 -4.28
CA HIS A 84 4.21 -17.79 -5.57
C HIS A 84 3.12 -17.18 -6.47
N ASP A 85 1.91 -17.73 -6.45
CA ASP A 85 0.80 -17.19 -7.23
C ASP A 85 0.40 -15.79 -6.77
N PHE A 86 0.41 -15.51 -5.47
CA PHE A 86 0.18 -14.16 -4.96
C PHE A 86 1.18 -13.17 -5.56
N ALA A 87 2.45 -13.55 -5.53
CA ALA A 87 3.52 -12.71 -6.06
C ALA A 87 3.38 -12.50 -7.57
N THR A 88 3.07 -13.57 -8.31
CA THR A 88 2.92 -13.50 -9.77
C THR A 88 1.76 -12.60 -10.18
N ARG A 89 0.63 -12.70 -9.48
CA ARG A 89 -0.50 -11.82 -9.74
C ARG A 89 -0.16 -10.36 -9.47
N LYS A 90 0.58 -10.11 -8.38
CA LYS A 90 1.00 -8.74 -8.05
C LYS A 90 1.96 -8.18 -9.09
N ILE A 91 2.85 -9.01 -9.62
CA ILE A 91 3.76 -8.61 -10.69
C ILE A 91 2.98 -8.13 -11.91
N LYS A 92 1.96 -8.87 -12.31
CA LYS A 92 1.11 -8.50 -13.46
C LYS A 92 0.38 -7.18 -13.22
N GLU A 93 -0.13 -6.96 -12.01
CA GLU A 93 -0.78 -5.71 -11.65
C GLU A 93 0.19 -4.53 -11.72
N ILE A 94 1.42 -4.74 -11.24
CA ILE A 94 2.45 -3.71 -11.25
C ILE A 94 2.85 -3.39 -12.69
N GLU A 95 3.02 -4.40 -13.52
CA GLU A 95 3.34 -4.21 -14.94
C GLU A 95 2.26 -3.39 -15.65
N LYS A 96 1.00 -3.68 -15.34
CA LYS A 96 -0.13 -2.90 -15.89
C LYS A 96 -0.05 -1.44 -15.44
N LYS A 97 0.23 -1.20 -14.16
CA LYS A 97 0.38 0.16 -13.63
C LYS A 97 1.56 0.90 -14.26
N ILE A 98 2.66 0.21 -14.47
CA ILE A 98 3.82 0.79 -15.16
C ILE A 98 3.43 1.25 -16.55
N HIS A 99 2.69 0.42 -17.28
CA HIS A 99 2.20 0.76 -18.60
C HIS A 99 1.28 1.98 -18.55
N GLU A 100 0.34 2.00 -17.63
CA GLU A 100 -0.59 3.12 -17.45
C GLU A 100 0.15 4.42 -17.09
N PHE A 101 1.11 4.34 -16.19
CA PHE A 101 1.94 5.50 -15.82
C PHE A 101 2.77 5.99 -17.01
N HIS A 102 3.27 5.07 -17.83
CA HIS A 102 4.01 5.42 -19.02
C HIS A 102 3.12 6.21 -19.99
N GLN A 103 1.87 5.79 -20.16
CA GLN A 103 0.90 6.49 -21.01
C GLN A 103 0.61 7.89 -20.48
N MET A 104 0.42 8.02 -19.16
CA MET A 104 0.20 9.31 -18.51
C MET A 104 1.39 10.25 -18.71
N LYS A 105 2.57 9.71 -18.50
CA LYS A 105 3.82 10.46 -18.68
C LYS A 105 3.96 10.96 -20.11
N THR A 106 3.72 10.08 -21.07
CA THR A 106 3.81 10.41 -22.52
C THR A 106 2.85 11.53 -22.87
N LEU A 107 1.61 11.46 -22.36
CA LEU A 107 0.63 12.51 -22.58
C LEU A 107 1.13 13.86 -22.02
N LEU A 108 1.61 13.84 -20.79
CA LEU A 108 2.07 15.07 -20.14
C LEU A 108 3.31 15.65 -20.85
N GLU A 109 4.19 14.79 -21.31
CA GLU A 109 5.35 15.23 -22.10
C GLU A 109 4.92 15.92 -23.38
N ASP A 110 3.96 15.32 -24.10
CA ASP A 110 3.43 15.90 -25.34
C ASP A 110 2.79 17.26 -25.08
N LEU A 111 1.97 17.36 -24.03
CA LEU A 111 1.34 18.62 -23.65
C LEU A 111 2.37 19.66 -23.23
N SER A 112 3.41 19.24 -22.52
CA SER A 112 4.48 20.12 -22.05
C SER A 112 5.27 20.68 -23.23
N GLU A 113 5.52 19.89 -24.27
CA GLU A 113 6.21 20.35 -25.47
C GLU A 113 5.41 21.39 -26.23
N LYS A 114 4.09 21.27 -26.22
CA LYS A 114 3.19 22.20 -26.92
C LYS A 114 2.97 23.49 -26.15
N CYS A 115 3.23 23.50 -24.85
CA CYS A 115 3.07 24.68 -24.02
C CYS A 115 4.44 25.28 -23.72
N PRO A 116 4.73 26.50 -24.18
CA PRO A 116 6.05 27.11 -23.95
C PRO A 116 6.30 27.52 -22.49
N GLY A 117 5.29 27.48 -21.64
CA GLY A 117 5.43 27.83 -20.23
C GLY A 117 5.41 29.31 -19.94
N SER A 118 5.70 30.14 -20.94
CA SER A 118 5.69 31.61 -20.79
C SER A 118 5.31 32.24 -22.12
N GLY A 119 4.82 33.47 -22.08
CA GLY A 119 4.48 34.23 -23.29
C GLY A 119 3.12 33.91 -23.89
N ILE A 120 2.35 33.01 -23.33
CA ILE A 120 0.98 32.73 -23.78
C ILE A 120 0.00 32.91 -22.66
N ARG A 121 -1.26 33.09 -23.01
CA ARG A 121 -2.34 33.19 -22.04
C ARG A 121 -2.63 31.83 -21.45
N LYS A 122 -3.06 31.83 -20.20
CA LYS A 122 -3.53 30.62 -19.51
C LYS A 122 -4.60 29.88 -20.32
N SER A 123 -5.53 30.64 -20.93
CA SER A 123 -6.61 30.08 -21.76
C SER A 123 -6.12 29.40 -23.03
N ASP A 124 -4.90 29.67 -23.46
CA ASP A 124 -4.33 29.09 -24.66
C ASP A 124 -3.40 27.91 -24.37
N CYS A 125 -3.23 27.58 -23.08
CA CYS A 125 -2.33 26.51 -22.66
C CYS A 125 -2.92 25.13 -23.02
N PRO A 126 -2.21 24.34 -23.84
CA PRO A 126 -2.70 22.99 -24.20
C PRO A 126 -2.87 22.05 -23.01
N ILE A 127 -2.05 22.23 -21.98
CA ILE A 127 -2.13 21.43 -20.75
C ILE A 127 -3.47 21.68 -20.07
N LEU A 128 -3.79 22.95 -19.83
CA LEU A 128 -5.04 23.32 -19.18
C LEU A 128 -6.26 22.91 -20.00
N LYS A 129 -6.20 23.07 -21.31
CA LYS A 129 -7.28 22.66 -22.21
C LYS A 129 -7.55 21.15 -22.10
N ASN A 130 -6.49 20.37 -22.05
CA ASN A 130 -6.65 18.91 -21.87
C ASN A 130 -7.31 18.57 -20.54
N PHE A 131 -6.87 19.23 -19.46
CA PHE A 131 -7.43 19.00 -18.13
C PHE A 131 -8.90 19.40 -18.02
N GLU A 132 -9.30 20.36 -18.84
CA GLU A 132 -10.69 20.82 -18.87
C GLU A 132 -11.60 19.96 -19.75
N GLY A 133 -11.05 18.87 -20.31
CA GLY A 133 -11.83 17.93 -21.09
C GLY A 133 -12.01 18.30 -22.55
N VAL A 134 -11.27 19.27 -23.05
CA VAL A 134 -11.36 19.69 -24.46
C VAL A 134 -10.84 18.60 -25.38
N ASN A 135 -9.97 17.71 -24.89
CA ASN A 135 -9.48 16.56 -25.62
C ASN A 135 -9.99 15.27 -24.99
N GLU A 136 -11.10 14.76 -25.52
CA GLU A 136 -11.76 13.56 -24.99
C GLU A 136 -10.98 12.27 -25.18
N LYS A 137 -10.00 12.27 -26.04
CA LYS A 137 -9.19 11.08 -26.33
C LYS A 137 -8.49 10.55 -25.08
N TRP A 138 -8.15 11.43 -24.19
CA TRP A 138 -7.54 11.08 -22.91
C TRP A 138 -8.53 10.37 -21.97
N LEU A 139 -9.79 10.83 -21.96
CA LEU A 139 -10.81 10.33 -21.04
C LEU A 139 -11.29 8.92 -21.38
N ASN A 140 -11.12 8.51 -22.62
CA ASN A 140 -11.58 7.21 -23.12
C ASN A 140 -10.43 6.19 -23.21
N GLY A 141 -9.27 6.54 -22.71
CA GLY A 141 -8.07 5.70 -22.78
C GLY A 141 -7.98 4.54 -21.79
#